data_c37f076d6f6a531b2e324cedc7d14b8a
#
_entry.id   c37f076d6f6a531b2e324cedc7d14b8a
#
_cell.length_a   1.000
_cell.length_b   1.000
_cell.length_c   1.000
_cell.angle_alpha   90.00
_cell.angle_beta   90.00
_cell.angle_gamma   90.00
#
_symmetry.space_group_name_H-M   'P 1'
#
loop_
_entity.id
_entity.type
_entity.pdbx_description
1 polymer ?
#
loop_
_entity_poly.entity_id
_entity_poly.type
_entity_poly.pdbx_seq_one_letter_code
_entity_poly.pdbx_strand_id
1 'polypeptide(L)'
;EDIIFDCNVLTIATGLPEHNSYGIDFINAVAEIKRTCPCVSFSGGLSNLSFSFRGLNSLRDAMHSVFLYHAVPKGLNMSIVNPGSLPRFSDIDTRTQKLCEEVILNKSEDGNHVERFLEFAEQVKNPPPPPAGSAAAPPLKIEKSTAVQQKDFLKSLKCEVECSAEHELPEKGAGLVDVCRVDG
;
A
#
# COMPACT_ATOMS: atom_id res chain seq x y z
N GLU A 1 20.90 14.22 7.72
CA GLU A 1 19.65 14.13 8.53
C GLU A 1 18.56 15.09 8.04
N ASP A 2 18.92 16.18 7.35
CA ASP A 2 17.94 17.21 6.93
C ASP A 2 17.43 17.03 5.49
N ILE A 3 17.68 15.87 4.87
CA ILE A 3 17.27 15.56 3.50
C ILE A 3 16.17 14.50 3.52
N ILE A 4 15.07 14.80 2.85
CA ILE A 4 14.00 13.86 2.60
C ILE A 4 13.91 13.63 1.09
N PHE A 5 14.10 12.40 0.65
CA PHE A 5 13.92 12.01 -0.75
C PHE A 5 12.49 11.58 -1.02
N ASP A 6 11.93 12.04 -2.13
CA ASP A 6 10.76 11.44 -2.75
C ASP A 6 11.20 10.81 -4.08
N CYS A 7 11.22 9.47 -4.12
CA CYS A 7 11.58 8.71 -5.32
C CYS A 7 10.43 8.67 -6.34
N ASN A 8 9.35 9.39 -6.10
CA ASN A 8 8.18 9.55 -6.95
C ASN A 8 7.38 8.26 -7.14
N VAL A 9 6.36 8.04 -6.31
CA VAL A 9 5.43 6.92 -6.46
C VAL A 9 4.59 7.14 -7.72
N LEU A 10 4.72 6.25 -8.68
CA LEU A 10 4.00 6.29 -9.95
C LEU A 10 2.91 5.22 -10.02
N THR A 11 1.95 5.41 -10.91
CA THR A 11 0.80 4.52 -11.11
C THR A 11 1.23 3.21 -11.74
N ILE A 12 0.78 2.08 -11.17
CA ILE A 12 0.99 0.74 -11.69
C ILE A 12 -0.31 0.14 -12.26
N ALA A 13 -0.20 -1.00 -12.92
CA ALA A 13 -1.33 -1.75 -13.48
C ALA A 13 -2.26 -0.89 -14.35
N THR A 14 -1.67 -0.07 -15.21
CA THR A 14 -2.38 0.79 -16.15
C THR A 14 -2.74 0.08 -17.47
N GLY A 15 -2.23 -1.14 -17.66
CA GLY A 15 -2.26 -1.86 -18.94
C GLY A 15 -1.09 -1.53 -19.87
N LEU A 16 -0.22 -0.58 -19.51
CA LEU A 16 0.98 -0.25 -20.26
C LEU A 16 2.19 -0.99 -19.65
N PRO A 17 2.93 -1.80 -20.43
CA PRO A 17 4.03 -2.62 -19.92
C PRO A 17 5.13 -1.83 -19.21
N GLU A 18 5.43 -0.61 -19.66
CA GLU A 18 6.44 0.26 -19.05
C GLU A 18 6.08 0.72 -17.63
N HIS A 19 4.79 0.65 -17.24
CA HIS A 19 4.33 1.02 -15.90
C HIS A 19 4.38 -0.13 -14.90
N ASN A 20 4.63 -1.36 -15.36
CA ASN A 20 4.50 -2.55 -14.51
C ASN A 20 5.60 -2.60 -13.43
N SER A 21 6.79 -2.05 -13.68
CA SER A 21 7.91 -2.08 -12.75
C SER A 21 7.91 -0.93 -11.74
N TYR A 22 7.12 0.13 -11.92
CA TYR A 22 7.23 1.35 -11.11
C TYR A 22 7.10 1.13 -9.60
N GLY A 23 6.29 0.14 -9.16
CA GLY A 23 6.15 -0.19 -7.74
C GLY A 23 7.44 -0.75 -7.15
N ILE A 24 8.02 -1.77 -7.79
CA ILE A 24 9.28 -2.38 -7.35
C ILE A 24 10.47 -1.45 -7.57
N ASP A 25 10.46 -0.62 -8.61
CA ASP A 25 11.53 0.33 -8.87
C ASP A 25 11.62 1.38 -7.76
N PHE A 26 10.47 1.89 -7.27
CA PHE A 26 10.44 2.76 -6.10
C PHE A 26 11.06 2.09 -4.87
N ILE A 27 10.64 0.85 -4.57
CA ILE A 27 11.14 0.09 -3.42
C ILE A 27 12.65 -0.13 -3.51
N ASN A 28 13.15 -0.47 -4.70
CA ASN A 28 14.56 -0.67 -4.95
C ASN A 28 15.36 0.65 -4.87
N ALA A 29 14.81 1.75 -5.39
CA ALA A 29 15.43 3.06 -5.30
C ALA A 29 15.59 3.52 -3.84
N VAL A 30 14.56 3.34 -3.00
CA VAL A 30 14.63 3.61 -1.57
C VAL A 30 15.75 2.79 -0.91
N ALA A 31 15.80 1.48 -1.19
CA ALA A 31 16.82 0.60 -0.62
C ALA A 31 18.24 1.01 -1.05
N GLU A 32 18.45 1.36 -2.32
CA GLU A 32 19.74 1.73 -2.85
C GLU A 32 20.22 3.09 -2.31
N ILE A 33 19.32 4.09 -2.25
CA ILE A 33 19.66 5.39 -1.68
C ILE A 33 19.96 5.25 -0.18
N LYS A 34 19.16 4.45 0.56
CA LYS A 34 19.41 4.21 1.98
C LYS A 34 20.79 3.58 2.22
N ARG A 35 21.21 2.68 1.34
CA ARG A 35 22.53 2.04 1.42
C ARG A 35 23.68 3.03 1.17
N THR A 36 23.50 3.97 0.23
CA THR A 36 24.55 4.95 -0.16
C THR A 36 24.51 6.21 0.69
N CYS A 37 23.33 6.59 1.18
CA CYS A 37 23.09 7.78 2.00
C CYS A 37 22.30 7.39 3.27
N PRO A 38 22.90 6.74 4.28
CA PRO A 38 22.19 6.13 5.41
C PRO A 38 21.43 7.12 6.29
N CYS A 39 21.83 8.39 6.32
CA CYS A 39 21.25 9.43 7.20
C CYS A 39 20.07 10.18 6.59
N VAL A 40 19.58 9.79 5.40
CA VAL A 40 18.45 10.46 4.75
C VAL A 40 17.12 9.78 5.08
N SER A 41 16.05 10.56 5.00
CA SER A 41 14.68 10.10 5.11
C SER A 41 14.00 9.97 3.74
N PHE A 42 12.91 9.22 3.67
CA PHE A 42 12.16 8.98 2.44
C PHE A 42 10.69 9.26 2.65
N SER A 43 10.07 9.92 1.68
CA SER A 43 8.63 10.16 1.61
C SER A 43 8.06 9.59 0.31
N GLY A 44 6.78 9.24 0.32
CA GLY A 44 6.09 8.79 -0.87
C GLY A 44 4.58 9.05 -0.83
N GLY A 45 4.03 9.56 -1.94
CA GLY A 45 2.59 9.79 -2.11
C GLY A 45 1.86 8.53 -2.59
N LEU A 46 1.33 7.71 -1.66
CA LEU A 46 0.74 6.40 -1.99
C LEU A 46 -0.47 6.44 -2.92
N SER A 47 -1.25 7.51 -2.88
CA SER A 47 -2.44 7.62 -3.72
C SER A 47 -2.16 7.50 -5.21
N ASN A 48 -0.94 7.84 -5.65
CA ASN A 48 -0.52 7.72 -7.05
C ASN A 48 -0.39 6.27 -7.49
N LEU A 49 0.10 5.37 -6.62
CA LEU A 49 0.29 3.94 -6.92
C LEU A 49 -0.96 3.32 -7.54
N SER A 50 -2.10 3.59 -6.95
CA SER A 50 -3.40 2.99 -7.27
C SER A 50 -4.33 3.92 -8.06
N PHE A 51 -3.79 4.91 -8.75
CA PHE A 51 -4.58 5.91 -9.47
C PHE A 51 -5.51 5.31 -10.54
N SER A 52 -5.08 4.23 -11.21
CA SER A 52 -5.89 3.49 -12.21
C SER A 52 -7.18 2.91 -11.62
N PHE A 53 -7.25 2.75 -10.30
CA PHE A 53 -8.37 2.12 -9.59
C PHE A 53 -9.23 3.13 -8.82
N ARG A 54 -9.28 4.39 -9.25
CA ARG A 54 -10.16 5.41 -8.64
C ARG A 54 -11.60 4.93 -8.62
N GLY A 55 -12.26 5.08 -7.45
CA GLY A 55 -13.61 4.58 -7.22
C GLY A 55 -13.67 3.19 -6.54
N LEU A 56 -12.58 2.40 -6.57
CA LEU A 56 -12.47 1.12 -5.90
C LEU A 56 -11.67 1.27 -4.59
N ASN A 57 -12.21 2.02 -3.63
CA ASN A 57 -11.47 2.44 -2.44
C ASN A 57 -10.91 1.25 -1.65
N SER A 58 -11.69 0.19 -1.45
CA SER A 58 -11.22 -1.00 -0.73
C SER A 58 -10.00 -1.67 -1.40
N LEU A 59 -10.00 -1.77 -2.73
CA LEU A 59 -8.88 -2.32 -3.48
C LEU A 59 -7.65 -1.41 -3.37
N ARG A 60 -7.85 -0.09 -3.47
CA ARG A 60 -6.77 0.90 -3.34
C ARG A 60 -6.13 0.85 -1.96
N ASP A 61 -6.95 0.77 -0.90
CA ASP A 61 -6.48 0.69 0.47
C ASP A 61 -5.69 -0.60 0.72
N ALA A 62 -6.10 -1.73 0.12
CA ALA A 62 -5.34 -2.98 0.14
C ALA A 62 -3.99 -2.83 -0.59
N MET A 63 -3.96 -2.23 -1.78
CA MET A 63 -2.73 -1.95 -2.52
C MET A 63 -1.75 -1.10 -1.70
N HIS A 64 -2.25 -0.05 -1.03
CA HIS A 64 -1.43 0.82 -0.19
C HIS A 64 -0.81 0.06 0.98
N SER A 65 -1.59 -0.78 1.66
CA SER A 65 -1.10 -1.58 2.79
C SER A 65 -0.06 -2.61 2.36
N VAL A 66 -0.29 -3.30 1.25
CA VAL A 66 0.68 -4.26 0.69
C VAL A 66 1.96 -3.56 0.25
N PHE A 67 1.85 -2.39 -0.39
CA PHE A 67 3.03 -1.61 -0.78
C PHE A 67 3.87 -1.19 0.43
N LEU A 68 3.23 -0.64 1.47
CA LEU A 68 3.91 -0.25 2.71
C LEU A 68 4.59 -1.45 3.39
N TYR A 69 3.92 -2.61 3.41
CA TYR A 69 4.49 -3.83 3.98
C TYR A 69 5.85 -4.20 3.34
N HIS A 70 6.02 -3.93 2.05
CA HIS A 70 7.28 -4.19 1.34
C HIS A 70 8.26 -3.01 1.34
N ALA A 71 7.76 -1.76 1.32
CA ALA A 71 8.60 -0.56 1.20
C ALA A 71 9.24 -0.13 2.53
N VAL A 72 8.50 -0.26 3.66
CA VAL A 72 8.99 0.17 4.96
C VAL A 72 10.24 -0.59 5.41
N PRO A 73 10.31 -1.93 5.30
CA PRO A 73 11.55 -2.66 5.63
C PRO A 73 12.74 -2.30 4.73
N LYS A 74 12.51 -1.62 3.59
CA LYS A 74 13.56 -1.15 2.67
C LYS A 74 14.04 0.27 2.96
N GLY A 75 13.35 0.97 3.90
CA GLY A 75 13.78 2.27 4.37
C GLY A 75 12.79 3.41 4.17
N LEU A 76 11.62 3.16 3.58
CA LEU A 76 10.55 4.17 3.51
C LEU A 76 10.07 4.48 4.92
N ASN A 77 10.22 5.72 5.37
CA ASN A 77 9.90 6.12 6.75
C ASN A 77 8.81 7.21 6.85
N MET A 78 8.40 7.80 5.72
CA MET A 78 7.26 8.72 5.67
C MET A 78 6.38 8.40 4.47
N SER A 79 5.07 8.61 4.60
CA SER A 79 4.13 8.42 3.50
C SER A 79 2.94 9.37 3.59
N ILE A 80 2.53 9.91 2.43
CA ILE A 80 1.30 10.68 2.31
C ILE A 80 0.20 9.71 1.94
N VAL A 81 -0.68 9.42 2.91
CA VAL A 81 -1.75 8.43 2.78
C VAL A 81 -2.92 8.79 3.68
N ASN A 82 -4.10 8.21 3.44
CA ASN A 82 -5.22 8.31 4.38
C ASN A 82 -5.07 7.21 5.46
N PRO A 83 -4.64 7.55 6.68
CA PRO A 83 -4.36 6.54 7.70
C PRO A 83 -5.62 5.84 8.20
N GLY A 84 -6.79 6.51 8.13
CA GLY A 84 -8.06 5.98 8.59
C GLY A 84 -8.66 4.88 7.70
N SER A 85 -8.09 4.65 6.52
CA SER A 85 -8.59 3.65 5.58
C SER A 85 -7.65 2.45 5.38
N LEU A 86 -6.42 2.50 5.92
CA LEU A 86 -5.45 1.42 5.70
C LEU A 86 -5.82 0.16 6.51
N PRO A 87 -6.11 -0.98 5.87
CA PRO A 87 -6.25 -2.25 6.57
C PRO A 87 -4.89 -2.74 7.05
N ARG A 88 -4.84 -3.56 8.11
CA ARG A 88 -3.61 -4.30 8.42
C ARG A 88 -3.35 -5.32 7.32
N PHE A 89 -2.09 -5.58 7.01
CA PHE A 89 -1.72 -6.57 6.00
C PHE A 89 -2.36 -7.93 6.29
N SER A 90 -2.39 -8.36 7.56
CA SER A 90 -3.03 -9.61 8.01
C SER A 90 -4.55 -9.66 7.82
N ASP A 91 -5.22 -8.53 7.72
CA ASP A 91 -6.69 -8.44 7.61
C ASP A 91 -7.16 -8.42 6.14
N ILE A 92 -6.22 -8.32 5.20
CA ILE A 92 -6.51 -8.45 3.77
C ILE A 92 -6.60 -9.94 3.44
N ASP A 93 -7.63 -10.34 2.70
CA ASP A 93 -7.75 -11.73 2.28
C ASP A 93 -6.57 -12.18 1.42
N THR A 94 -6.19 -13.45 1.55
CA THR A 94 -4.98 -14.02 0.93
C THR A 94 -4.95 -13.87 -0.60
N ARG A 95 -6.12 -13.95 -1.27
CA ARG A 95 -6.20 -13.78 -2.72
C ARG A 95 -5.86 -12.35 -3.12
N THR A 96 -6.45 -11.37 -2.44
CA THR A 96 -6.19 -9.94 -2.68
C THR A 96 -4.74 -9.59 -2.33
N GLN A 97 -4.20 -10.11 -1.22
CA GLN A 97 -2.78 -9.93 -0.88
C GLN A 97 -1.88 -10.38 -2.02
N LYS A 98 -2.05 -11.63 -2.47
CA LYS A 98 -1.21 -12.23 -3.53
C LYS A 98 -1.30 -11.43 -4.82
N LEU A 99 -2.50 -11.06 -5.26
CA LEU A 99 -2.68 -10.27 -6.48
C LEU A 99 -2.04 -8.88 -6.38
N CYS A 100 -2.16 -8.21 -5.23
CA CYS A 100 -1.49 -6.94 -4.97
C CYS A 100 0.03 -7.09 -4.97
N GLU A 101 0.57 -8.14 -4.32
CA GLU A 101 2.01 -8.40 -4.29
C GLU A 101 2.57 -8.65 -5.68
N GLU A 102 1.91 -9.49 -6.48
CA GLU A 102 2.35 -9.81 -7.85
C GLU A 102 2.46 -8.54 -8.70
N VAL A 103 1.49 -7.62 -8.60
CA VAL A 103 1.47 -6.38 -9.37
C VAL A 103 2.48 -5.35 -8.82
N ILE A 104 2.59 -5.21 -7.51
CA ILE A 104 3.50 -4.23 -6.89
C ILE A 104 4.96 -4.65 -7.09
N LEU A 105 5.27 -5.94 -6.94
CA LEU A 105 6.61 -6.47 -7.08
C LEU A 105 6.96 -6.84 -8.54
N ASN A 106 6.01 -6.69 -9.46
CA ASN A 106 6.14 -7.08 -10.87
C ASN A 106 6.66 -8.52 -11.01
N LYS A 107 6.06 -9.44 -10.23
CA LYS A 107 6.48 -10.86 -10.18
C LYS A 107 5.29 -11.78 -10.32
N SER A 108 5.34 -12.67 -11.31
CA SER A 108 4.45 -13.81 -11.41
C SER A 108 5.14 -14.95 -12.17
N GLU A 109 4.65 -16.17 -11.97
CA GLU A 109 5.19 -17.36 -12.61
C GLU A 109 4.89 -17.39 -14.11
N ASP A 110 3.76 -16.82 -14.53
CA ASP A 110 3.24 -16.85 -15.90
C ASP A 110 3.33 -15.52 -16.66
N GLY A 111 3.76 -14.43 -16.01
CA GLY A 111 3.86 -13.10 -16.61
C GLY A 111 2.52 -12.35 -16.75
N ASN A 112 1.37 -12.97 -16.43
CA ASN A 112 0.03 -12.41 -16.66
C ASN A 112 -0.58 -11.75 -15.40
N HIS A 113 0.26 -11.32 -14.46
CA HIS A 113 -0.18 -10.74 -13.19
C HIS A 113 -1.00 -9.46 -13.34
N VAL A 114 -0.66 -8.62 -14.31
CA VAL A 114 -1.37 -7.35 -14.55
C VAL A 114 -2.77 -7.63 -15.09
N GLU A 115 -2.90 -8.52 -16.07
CA GLU A 115 -4.20 -8.92 -16.64
C GLU A 115 -5.10 -9.52 -15.55
N ARG A 116 -4.58 -10.45 -14.75
CA ARG A 116 -5.33 -11.05 -13.63
C ARG A 116 -5.78 -10.00 -12.61
N PHE A 117 -4.92 -9.02 -12.34
CA PHE A 117 -5.26 -7.94 -11.41
C PHE A 117 -6.35 -7.03 -11.98
N LEU A 118 -6.29 -6.70 -13.27
CA LEU A 118 -7.31 -5.90 -13.94
C LEU A 118 -8.66 -6.63 -13.99
N GLU A 119 -8.67 -7.93 -14.28
CA GLU A 119 -9.88 -8.75 -14.22
C GLU A 119 -10.46 -8.81 -12.81
N PHE A 120 -9.62 -8.95 -11.79
CA PHE A 120 -10.03 -8.91 -10.39
C PHE A 120 -10.64 -7.55 -10.02
N ALA A 121 -10.02 -6.44 -10.42
CA ALA A 121 -10.54 -5.10 -10.20
C ALA A 121 -11.92 -4.90 -10.84
N GLU A 122 -12.13 -5.46 -12.06
CA GLU A 122 -13.44 -5.40 -12.71
C GLU A 122 -14.49 -6.25 -11.97
N GLN A 123 -14.13 -7.41 -11.42
CA GLN A 123 -15.01 -8.21 -10.56
C GLN A 123 -15.39 -7.49 -9.26
N VAL A 124 -14.46 -6.74 -8.68
CA VAL A 124 -14.73 -5.90 -7.49
C VAL A 124 -15.69 -4.77 -7.82
N LYS A 125 -15.55 -4.18 -9.00
CA LYS A 125 -16.42 -3.10 -9.48
C LYS A 125 -17.82 -3.58 -9.84
N ASN A 126 -17.90 -4.72 -10.52
CA ASN A 126 -19.13 -5.33 -11.01
C ASN A 126 -19.22 -6.78 -10.49
N PRO A 127 -19.59 -6.99 -9.20
CA PRO A 127 -19.64 -8.33 -8.66
C PRO A 127 -20.65 -9.18 -9.44
N PRO A 128 -20.27 -10.40 -9.85
CA PRO A 128 -21.18 -11.31 -10.54
C PRO A 128 -22.40 -11.63 -9.64
N PRO A 129 -23.59 -11.81 -10.21
CA PRO A 129 -24.76 -12.20 -9.41
C PRO A 129 -24.45 -13.49 -8.65
N PRO A 130 -24.85 -13.61 -7.37
CA PRO A 130 -24.61 -14.81 -6.59
C PRO A 130 -25.27 -16.02 -7.28
N PRO A 131 -24.58 -17.17 -7.38
CA PRO A 131 -25.18 -18.38 -7.89
C PRO A 131 -26.42 -18.72 -7.07
N ALA A 132 -27.51 -19.08 -7.74
CA ALA A 132 -28.78 -19.40 -7.10
C ALA A 132 -28.57 -20.48 -6.03
N GLY A 133 -28.76 -20.10 -4.74
CA GLY A 133 -28.63 -21.00 -3.59
C GLY A 133 -27.34 -20.91 -2.77
N SER A 134 -26.37 -20.05 -3.11
CA SER A 134 -25.22 -19.80 -2.24
C SER A 134 -25.31 -18.41 -1.60
N ALA A 135 -24.95 -18.31 -0.32
CA ALA A 135 -24.76 -17.02 0.33
C ALA A 135 -23.71 -16.22 -0.47
N ALA A 136 -24.05 -15.00 -0.86
CA ALA A 136 -23.14 -14.12 -1.59
C ALA A 136 -21.78 -14.07 -0.88
N ALA A 137 -20.69 -14.27 -1.60
CA ALA A 137 -19.39 -13.99 -1.05
C ALA A 137 -19.42 -12.54 -0.51
N PRO A 138 -19.01 -12.30 0.74
CA PRO A 138 -19.10 -10.97 1.31
C PRO A 138 -18.30 -10.01 0.41
N PRO A 139 -18.83 -8.82 0.08
CA PRO A 139 -18.06 -7.79 -0.57
C PRO A 139 -16.79 -7.56 0.26
N LEU A 140 -15.68 -7.18 -0.39
CA LEU A 140 -14.44 -6.80 0.28
C LEU A 140 -14.74 -5.79 1.41
N LYS A 141 -15.09 -6.31 2.59
CA LYS A 141 -15.34 -5.50 3.77
C LYS A 141 -13.99 -5.28 4.43
N ILE A 142 -13.31 -4.26 3.97
CA ILE A 142 -12.20 -3.71 4.74
C ILE A 142 -12.85 -2.82 5.80
N GLU A 143 -12.85 -3.28 7.04
CA GLU A 143 -13.34 -2.48 8.16
C GLU A 143 -12.42 -1.26 8.31
N LYS A 144 -13.02 -0.07 8.45
CA LYS A 144 -12.26 1.16 8.68
C LYS A 144 -11.44 0.99 9.95
N SER A 145 -10.14 1.14 9.83
CA SER A 145 -9.24 0.98 10.95
C SER A 145 -9.46 2.08 11.99
N THR A 146 -9.53 1.68 13.27
CA THR A 146 -9.52 2.60 14.39
C THR A 146 -8.09 3.06 14.70
N ALA A 147 -7.91 4.15 15.47
CA ALA A 147 -6.57 4.63 15.88
C ALA A 147 -5.72 3.53 16.56
N VAL A 148 -6.37 2.57 17.24
CA VAL A 148 -5.70 1.41 17.86
C VAL A 148 -5.19 0.44 16.78
N GLN A 149 -6.00 0.17 15.76
CA GLN A 149 -5.63 -0.70 14.63
C GLN A 149 -4.51 -0.08 13.78
N GLN A 150 -4.44 1.25 13.69
CA GLN A 150 -3.33 1.96 13.02
C GLN A 150 -2.00 1.75 13.74
N LYS A 151 -1.98 1.83 15.08
CA LYS A 151 -0.77 1.52 15.88
C LYS A 151 -0.35 0.06 15.69
N ASP A 152 -1.30 -0.86 15.63
CA ASP A 152 -1.02 -2.29 15.41
C ASP A 152 -0.55 -2.54 13.97
N PHE A 153 -1.06 -1.80 12.97
CA PHE A 153 -0.56 -1.86 11.60
C PHE A 153 0.92 -1.45 11.54
N LEU A 154 1.28 -0.32 12.14
CA LEU A 154 2.68 0.15 12.19
C LEU A 154 3.60 -0.86 12.90
N LYS A 155 3.13 -1.47 13.99
CA LYS A 155 3.87 -2.56 14.67
C LYS A 155 4.02 -3.80 13.79
N SER A 156 3.00 -4.15 13.00
CA SER A 156 3.04 -5.30 12.10
C SER A 156 4.07 -5.15 10.99
N LEU A 157 4.46 -3.92 10.66
CA LEU A 157 5.52 -3.61 9.72
C LEU A 157 6.93 -3.88 10.29
N LYS A 158 7.03 -4.46 11.48
CA LYS A 158 8.31 -4.74 12.19
C LYS A 158 9.18 -3.51 12.42
N CYS A 159 8.56 -2.34 12.51
CA CYS A 159 9.21 -1.11 12.92
C CYS A 159 8.97 -0.90 14.41
N GLU A 160 10.02 -0.70 15.19
CA GLU A 160 9.91 -0.14 16.53
C GLU A 160 9.57 1.35 16.35
N VAL A 161 8.28 1.68 16.44
CA VAL A 161 7.82 3.06 16.38
C VAL A 161 7.67 3.57 17.79
N GLU A 162 8.58 4.41 18.25
CA GLU A 162 8.28 5.36 19.33
C GLU A 162 7.39 6.46 18.74
N CYS A 163 6.08 6.24 18.76
CA CYS A 163 5.13 7.32 18.55
C CYS A 163 5.22 8.28 19.74
N SER A 164 5.80 9.44 19.57
CA SER A 164 5.54 10.58 20.43
C SER A 164 4.05 10.92 20.31
N ALA A 165 3.31 10.49 21.33
CA ALA A 165 1.86 10.57 21.39
C ALA A 165 1.43 11.98 21.79
N GLU A 166 1.37 12.93 20.85
CA GLU A 166 0.71 14.22 21.12
C GLU A 166 0.31 15.01 19.85
N HIS A 167 -0.08 14.33 18.76
CA HIS A 167 -0.80 15.05 17.71
C HIS A 167 -2.17 14.41 17.50
N GLU A 168 -3.21 15.11 17.94
CA GLU A 168 -4.59 14.83 17.53
C GLU A 168 -4.66 14.95 16.01
N LEU A 169 -5.01 13.83 15.36
CA LEU A 169 -5.20 13.76 13.91
C LEU A 169 -6.41 14.63 13.54
N PRO A 170 -6.31 15.53 12.55
CA PRO A 170 -7.48 16.26 12.08
C PRO A 170 -8.52 15.30 11.50
N GLU A 171 -9.77 15.48 11.88
CA GLU A 171 -10.91 14.60 11.54
C GLU A 171 -11.23 14.49 10.04
N LYS A 172 -10.61 15.27 9.17
CA LYS A 172 -10.82 15.23 7.70
C LYS A 172 -9.60 15.78 6.96
N GLY A 173 -8.94 14.91 6.22
CA GLY A 173 -7.91 15.30 5.26
C GLY A 173 -6.83 14.26 5.06
N ALA A 174 -6.22 14.24 3.88
CA ALA A 174 -4.97 13.51 3.66
C ALA A 174 -3.88 14.15 4.54
N GLY A 175 -3.35 13.40 5.50
CA GLY A 175 -2.29 13.84 6.38
C GLY A 175 -0.96 13.19 6.04
N LEU A 176 0.12 13.88 6.33
CA LEU A 176 1.45 13.29 6.36
C LEU A 176 1.51 12.34 7.56
N VAL A 177 1.71 11.07 7.31
CA VAL A 177 1.92 10.09 8.38
C VAL A 177 3.40 9.76 8.42
N ASP A 178 4.00 10.02 9.58
CA ASP A 178 5.32 9.53 9.90
C ASP A 178 5.20 8.01 10.10
N VAL A 179 5.67 7.24 9.12
CA VAL A 179 5.44 5.78 9.10
C VAL A 179 6.48 5.08 9.96
N CYS A 180 7.68 5.63 10.06
CA CYS A 180 8.75 5.17 10.95
C CYS A 180 9.86 6.22 11.05
N ARG A 181 10.17 6.67 12.25
CA ARG A 181 11.47 7.27 12.54
C ARG A 181 12.35 6.16 13.10
N VAL A 182 13.22 5.62 12.28
CA VAL A 182 14.25 4.69 12.73
C VAL A 182 15.41 5.55 13.20
N ASP A 183 15.52 5.79 14.51
CA ASP A 183 16.73 6.31 15.10
C ASP A 183 17.80 5.21 15.01
N GLY A 184 18.82 5.48 14.18
CA GLY A 184 19.98 4.61 14.00
C GLY A 184 21.14 5.06 14.86
#